data_90d79858de5819fb9201644511fb6bcd
#
_entry.id   90d79858de5819fb9201644511fb6bcd
#
_cell.length_a   1.000
_cell.length_b   1.000
_cell.length_c   1.000
_cell.angle_alpha   90.00
_cell.angle_beta   90.00
_cell.angle_gamma   90.00
#
_symmetry.space_group_name_H-M   'P 1'
#
loop_
_entity.id
_entity.type
_entity.pdbx_description
1 polymer ?
#
loop_
_entity_poly.entity_id
_entity_poly.type
_entity_poly.pdbx_seq_one_letter_code
_entity_poly.pdbx_strand_id
1 'polypeptide(L)'
;MKMNEILDEIKLELTGYILDMEIEDETLVSVVKKALRELERYWDETTMITIPFASCINLEGSDFYEKVSSIVKIYRTEGTGDSSSGYGDPAYMQQWMLFSNGGTMYNLNDYMLNYASWVTLSKIKNTISTDLSFKEDRHNKKLYINSYMTTPKNITIEYIPKLKTVEDIVSDYWIDILIKLSVALTKIVLGRIRTRFSQSNALWANDGEKILEEGNTEYKELRELLRLNSNMVYLID
;
A
#
# COMPACT_ATOMS: atom_id res chain seq x y z
N MET A 1 -13.05 -9.98 1.09
CA MET A 1 -13.13 -11.44 0.81
C MET A 1 -12.64 -12.22 2.01
N LYS A 2 -13.30 -13.30 2.40
CA LYS A 2 -12.90 -14.10 3.56
C LYS A 2 -11.92 -15.21 3.15
N MET A 3 -11.11 -15.67 4.11
CA MET A 3 -10.15 -16.76 3.85
C MET A 3 -10.79 -18.00 3.22
N ASN A 4 -11.97 -18.40 3.72
CA ASN A 4 -12.67 -19.58 3.20
C ASN A 4 -13.08 -19.44 1.73
N GLU A 5 -13.49 -18.26 1.31
CA GLU A 5 -13.86 -17.96 -0.08
C GLU A 5 -12.66 -18.14 -1.02
N ILE A 6 -11.48 -17.70 -0.57
CA ILE A 6 -10.23 -17.89 -1.35
C ILE A 6 -9.85 -19.37 -1.44
N LEU A 7 -10.02 -20.11 -0.33
CA LEU A 7 -9.75 -21.54 -0.37
C LEU A 7 -10.68 -22.28 -1.36
N ASP A 8 -11.95 -21.88 -1.40
CA ASP A 8 -12.91 -22.44 -2.33
C ASP A 8 -12.56 -22.10 -3.78
N GLU A 9 -12.12 -20.86 -4.07
CA GLU A 9 -11.66 -20.51 -5.40
C GLU A 9 -10.40 -21.26 -5.82
N ILE A 10 -9.43 -21.43 -4.92
CA ILE A 10 -8.24 -22.23 -5.20
C ILE A 10 -8.62 -23.69 -5.52
N LYS A 11 -9.55 -24.28 -4.76
CA LYS A 11 -10.06 -25.61 -5.01
C LYS A 11 -10.78 -25.70 -6.35
N LEU A 12 -11.58 -24.68 -6.67
CA LEU A 12 -12.28 -24.61 -7.95
C LEU A 12 -11.31 -24.57 -9.13
N GLU A 13 -10.28 -23.73 -9.09
CA GLU A 13 -9.30 -23.63 -10.17
C GLU A 13 -8.44 -24.88 -10.35
N LEU A 14 -8.11 -25.58 -9.26
CA LEU A 14 -7.24 -26.76 -9.32
C LEU A 14 -7.95 -28.06 -9.65
N THR A 15 -9.16 -28.24 -9.12
CA THR A 15 -9.87 -29.53 -9.21
C THR A 15 -11.25 -29.43 -9.83
N GLY A 16 -11.78 -28.22 -10.04
CA GLY A 16 -13.16 -28.01 -10.50
C GLY A 16 -14.21 -28.64 -9.58
N TYR A 17 -13.87 -28.91 -8.32
CA TYR A 17 -14.68 -29.67 -7.35
C TYR A 17 -15.01 -31.10 -7.75
N ILE A 18 -14.37 -31.62 -8.78
CA ILE A 18 -14.62 -32.99 -9.28
C ILE A 18 -13.75 -34.01 -8.54
N LEU A 19 -12.55 -33.60 -8.17
CA LEU A 19 -11.57 -34.46 -7.49
C LEU A 19 -11.28 -33.92 -6.10
N ASP A 20 -11.15 -34.82 -5.14
CA ASP A 20 -10.66 -34.48 -3.81
C ASP A 20 -9.20 -34.05 -3.88
N MET A 21 -8.88 -32.98 -3.18
CA MET A 21 -7.54 -32.41 -3.16
C MET A 21 -6.62 -33.20 -2.23
N GLU A 22 -5.43 -33.55 -2.70
CA GLU A 22 -4.42 -34.27 -1.90
C GLU A 22 -3.79 -33.44 -0.80
N ILE A 23 -4.18 -32.16 -0.69
CA ILE A 23 -3.65 -31.19 0.28
C ILE A 23 -4.73 -30.83 1.28
N GLU A 24 -4.38 -30.89 2.55
CA GLU A 24 -5.24 -30.47 3.66
C GLU A 24 -5.46 -28.95 3.68
N ASP A 25 -6.63 -28.51 4.14
CA ASP A 25 -6.99 -27.08 4.21
C ASP A 25 -6.02 -26.25 5.05
N GLU A 26 -5.43 -26.82 6.11
CA GLU A 26 -4.40 -26.15 6.92
C GLU A 26 -3.14 -25.81 6.10
N THR A 27 -2.76 -26.71 5.21
CA THR A 27 -1.62 -26.50 4.31
C THR A 27 -1.96 -25.41 3.29
N LEU A 28 -3.19 -25.41 2.75
CA LEU A 28 -3.65 -24.35 1.85
C LEU A 28 -3.64 -22.99 2.53
N VAL A 29 -4.14 -22.86 3.76
CA VAL A 29 -4.06 -21.64 4.54
C VAL A 29 -2.60 -21.18 4.69
N SER A 30 -1.68 -22.11 4.90
CA SER A 30 -0.24 -21.79 5.00
C SER A 30 0.33 -21.30 3.66
N VAL A 31 -0.13 -21.85 2.54
CA VAL A 31 0.24 -21.38 1.19
C VAL A 31 -0.31 -19.99 0.92
N VAL A 32 -1.58 -19.72 1.24
CA VAL A 32 -2.18 -18.38 1.11
C VAL A 32 -1.44 -17.34 1.96
N LYS A 33 -1.09 -17.67 3.21
CA LYS A 33 -0.26 -16.80 4.05
C LYS A 33 1.12 -16.54 3.45
N LYS A 34 1.70 -17.50 2.75
CA LYS A 34 2.97 -17.31 2.03
C LYS A 34 2.78 -16.40 0.82
N ALA A 35 1.71 -16.59 0.06
CA ALA A 35 1.35 -15.71 -1.05
C ALA A 35 1.12 -14.26 -0.58
N LEU A 36 0.43 -14.08 0.53
CA LEU A 36 0.20 -12.76 1.14
C LEU A 36 1.50 -12.04 1.51
N ARG A 37 2.47 -12.75 2.10
CA ARG A 37 3.79 -12.18 2.41
C ARG A 37 4.61 -11.84 1.17
N GLU A 38 4.43 -12.57 0.08
CA GLU A 38 5.08 -12.23 -1.20
C GLU A 38 4.42 -11.00 -1.82
N LEU A 39 3.08 -10.91 -1.75
CA LEU A 39 2.31 -9.76 -2.21
C LEU A 39 2.66 -8.48 -1.43
N GLU A 40 2.82 -8.58 -0.10
CA GLU A 40 3.18 -7.45 0.77
C GLU A 40 4.46 -6.73 0.33
N ARG A 41 5.37 -7.42 -0.34
CA ARG A 41 6.63 -6.82 -0.86
C ARG A 41 6.42 -5.86 -2.02
N TYR A 42 5.31 -6.02 -2.75
CA TYR A 42 4.96 -5.24 -3.93
C TYR A 42 3.76 -4.34 -3.70
N TRP A 43 3.27 -4.33 -2.45
CA TRP A 43 2.11 -3.54 -2.06
C TRP A 43 2.48 -2.07 -1.98
N ASP A 44 1.76 -1.23 -2.71
CA ASP A 44 2.00 0.20 -2.84
C ASP A 44 0.78 1.06 -2.47
N GLU A 45 -0.36 0.44 -2.14
CA GLU A 45 -1.52 1.19 -1.70
C GLU A 45 -1.25 1.93 -0.40
N THR A 46 -1.46 3.23 -0.40
CA THR A 46 -1.24 4.09 0.75
C THR A 46 -2.54 4.43 1.45
N THR A 47 -2.47 4.58 2.75
CA THR A 47 -3.57 5.02 3.61
C THR A 47 -3.12 6.24 4.40
N MET A 48 -4.05 7.13 4.73
CA MET A 48 -3.76 8.36 5.47
C MET A 48 -4.41 8.35 6.84
N ILE A 49 -3.67 8.83 7.83
CA ILE A 49 -4.19 9.06 9.18
C ILE A 49 -3.77 10.45 9.67
N THR A 50 -4.70 11.15 10.31
CA THR A 50 -4.43 12.47 10.89
C THR A 50 -4.28 12.34 12.40
N ILE A 51 -3.15 12.83 12.91
CA ILE A 51 -2.82 12.80 14.34
C ILE A 51 -2.32 14.19 14.80
N PRO A 52 -2.44 14.52 16.10
CA PRO A 52 -1.87 15.76 16.63
C PRO A 52 -0.35 15.74 16.47
N PHE A 53 0.22 16.91 16.20
CA PHE A 53 1.66 17.07 16.04
C PHE A 53 2.39 16.88 17.36
N ALA A 54 3.44 16.07 17.31
CA ALA A 54 4.48 16.03 18.34
C ALA A 54 5.83 15.81 17.65
N SER A 55 6.89 16.45 18.19
CA SER A 55 8.25 16.30 17.66
C SER A 55 8.81 14.89 17.80
N CYS A 56 8.30 14.14 18.77
CA CYS A 56 8.59 12.72 18.97
C CYS A 56 7.28 12.00 19.31
N ILE A 57 6.85 11.11 18.42
CA ILE A 57 5.65 10.30 18.61
C ILE A 57 6.11 8.91 19.01
N ASN A 58 5.66 8.46 20.18
CA ASN A 58 5.86 7.08 20.58
C ASN A 58 4.82 6.21 19.87
N LEU A 59 5.30 5.29 19.06
CA LEU A 59 4.46 4.36 18.31
C LEU A 59 4.17 3.08 19.11
N GLU A 60 4.84 2.90 20.27
CA GLU A 60 4.64 1.74 21.12
C GLU A 60 3.24 1.74 21.75
N GLY A 61 2.53 0.63 21.59
CA GLY A 61 1.15 0.50 22.10
C GLY A 61 0.08 1.23 21.29
N SER A 62 0.43 1.91 20.19
CA SER A 62 -0.56 2.44 19.27
C SER A 62 -0.96 1.37 18.25
N ASP A 63 -2.26 1.21 18.02
CA ASP A 63 -2.78 0.38 16.92
C ASP A 63 -2.19 0.76 15.57
N PHE A 64 -1.71 1.99 15.46
CA PHE A 64 -1.05 2.52 14.27
C PHE A 64 0.24 1.76 13.94
N TYR A 65 1.15 1.55 14.92
CA TYR A 65 2.43 0.89 14.65
C TYR A 65 2.28 -0.55 14.18
N GLU A 66 1.29 -1.27 14.69
CA GLU A 66 1.04 -2.64 14.27
C GLU A 66 0.48 -2.75 12.87
N LYS A 67 -0.16 -1.69 12.37
CA LYS A 67 -0.78 -1.62 11.05
C LYS A 67 0.13 -1.02 9.97
N VAL A 68 1.24 -0.38 10.36
CA VAL A 68 2.14 0.32 9.44
C VAL A 68 3.28 -0.58 8.99
N SER A 69 3.46 -0.72 7.68
CA SER A 69 4.63 -1.33 7.06
C SER A 69 5.74 -0.30 6.86
N SER A 70 5.43 0.83 6.26
CA SER A 70 6.35 1.95 6.06
C SER A 70 5.61 3.29 5.97
N ILE A 71 6.28 4.35 6.41
CA ILE A 71 5.78 5.72 6.26
C ILE A 71 6.32 6.28 4.95
N VAL A 72 5.43 6.74 4.08
CA VAL A 72 5.79 7.30 2.78
C VAL A 72 6.04 8.79 2.91
N LYS A 73 5.09 9.53 3.50
CA LYS A 73 5.16 10.97 3.60
C LYS A 73 4.37 11.51 4.79
N ILE A 74 4.75 12.68 5.26
CA ILE A 74 4.02 13.41 6.30
C ILE A 74 3.64 14.77 5.76
N TYR A 75 2.36 15.08 5.87
CA TYR A 75 1.79 16.35 5.43
C TYR A 75 1.39 17.20 6.64
N ARG A 76 1.53 18.49 6.48
CA ARG A 76 0.94 19.45 7.41
C ARG A 76 -0.56 19.50 7.17
N THR A 77 -1.35 19.22 8.19
CA THR A 77 -2.79 19.36 8.14
C THR A 77 -3.20 20.58 8.93
N GLU A 78 -3.54 21.63 8.24
CA GLU A 78 -4.18 22.80 8.87
C GLU A 78 -5.68 22.54 8.81
N GLY A 79 -6.27 22.37 10.00
CA GLY A 79 -7.70 22.14 10.11
C GLY A 79 -8.48 23.35 9.60
N THR A 80 -9.35 23.11 8.64
CA THR A 80 -10.32 24.09 8.12
C THR A 80 -11.35 24.56 9.16
N GLY A 81 -11.22 24.11 10.41
CA GLY A 81 -12.23 24.36 11.46
C GLY A 81 -11.81 25.26 12.62
N ASP A 82 -10.55 25.64 12.73
CA ASP A 82 -10.08 26.43 13.86
C ASP A 82 -9.61 27.82 13.39
N SER A 83 -10.48 28.80 13.53
CA SER A 83 -10.28 30.19 13.13
C SER A 83 -9.09 30.92 13.79
N SER A 84 -8.37 30.23 14.67
CA SER A 84 -7.22 30.79 15.39
C SER A 84 -5.86 30.49 14.74
N SER A 85 -5.77 29.55 13.80
CA SER A 85 -4.49 29.13 13.20
C SER A 85 -4.20 29.66 11.80
N GLY A 86 -5.20 30.32 11.17
CA GLY A 86 -5.05 30.86 9.82
C GLY A 86 -4.09 32.03 9.67
N TYR A 87 -3.81 32.75 10.76
CA TYR A 87 -2.97 33.97 10.72
C TYR A 87 -1.45 33.71 10.66
N GLY A 88 -1.03 32.46 10.85
CA GLY A 88 0.40 32.09 10.83
C GLY A 88 0.89 31.46 9.52
N ASP A 89 0.01 31.11 8.60
CA ASP A 89 0.41 30.55 7.30
C ASP A 89 0.69 31.69 6.31
N PRO A 90 1.93 31.81 5.79
CA PRO A 90 2.27 32.84 4.80
C PRO A 90 1.38 32.77 3.56
N ALA A 91 0.94 31.57 3.15
CA ALA A 91 0.04 31.41 2.02
C ALA A 91 -1.36 31.93 2.32
N TYR A 92 -1.87 31.72 3.54
CA TYR A 92 -3.16 32.24 3.98
C TYR A 92 -3.10 33.77 4.18
N MET A 93 -2.02 34.29 4.77
CA MET A 93 -1.81 35.73 4.90
C MET A 93 -1.73 36.42 3.54
N GLN A 94 -1.06 35.80 2.57
CA GLN A 94 -0.97 36.31 1.22
C GLN A 94 -2.32 36.28 0.50
N GLN A 95 -3.07 35.20 0.69
CA GLN A 95 -4.44 35.08 0.18
C GLN A 95 -5.37 36.13 0.83
N TRP A 96 -5.24 36.34 2.14
CA TRP A 96 -6.02 37.34 2.87
C TRP A 96 -5.64 38.77 2.48
N MET A 97 -4.36 39.05 2.26
CA MET A 97 -3.91 40.34 1.72
C MET A 97 -4.46 40.61 0.33
N LEU A 98 -4.53 39.60 -0.52
CA LEU A 98 -5.14 39.70 -1.84
C LEU A 98 -6.64 39.96 -1.79
N PHE A 99 -7.35 39.37 -0.82
CA PHE A 99 -8.79 39.58 -0.62
C PHE A 99 -9.11 40.87 0.18
N SER A 100 -8.27 41.26 1.14
CA SER A 100 -8.51 42.40 2.00
C SER A 100 -8.16 43.75 1.36
N ASN A 101 -7.24 43.77 0.39
CA ASN A 101 -6.98 44.93 -0.45
C ASN A 101 -8.12 45.18 -1.48
N GLY A 102 -9.30 44.78 -1.13
CA GLY A 102 -10.57 44.67 -1.83
C GLY A 102 -11.12 45.89 -2.55
N GLY A 103 -10.27 46.82 -2.94
CA GLY A 103 -10.70 47.94 -3.79
C GLY A 103 -10.48 47.73 -5.29
N THR A 104 -9.69 46.74 -5.71
CA THR A 104 -9.21 46.64 -7.09
C THR A 104 -9.43 45.29 -7.76
N MET A 105 -10.15 44.36 -7.13
CA MET A 105 -10.39 43.01 -7.68
C MET A 105 -11.41 42.93 -8.84
N TYR A 106 -11.73 44.03 -9.47
CA TYR A 106 -12.60 44.01 -10.66
C TYR A 106 -11.83 43.72 -11.96
N ASN A 107 -10.52 43.53 -11.90
CA ASN A 107 -9.71 43.27 -13.08
C ASN A 107 -9.44 41.75 -13.21
N LEU A 108 -10.06 41.12 -14.21
CA LEU A 108 -9.92 39.68 -14.47
C LEU A 108 -8.46 39.25 -14.64
N ASN A 109 -7.62 40.13 -15.19
CA ASN A 109 -6.20 39.87 -15.37
C ASN A 109 -5.44 39.76 -14.04
N ASP A 110 -5.77 40.61 -13.05
CA ASP A 110 -5.14 40.53 -11.73
C ASP A 110 -5.57 39.26 -10.98
N TYR A 111 -6.84 38.86 -11.14
CA TYR A 111 -7.33 37.59 -10.60
C TYR A 111 -6.59 36.41 -11.23
N MET A 112 -6.43 36.39 -12.56
CA MET A 112 -5.74 35.31 -13.28
C MET A 112 -4.26 35.23 -12.89
N LEU A 113 -3.56 36.38 -12.76
CA LEU A 113 -2.17 36.44 -12.31
C LEU A 113 -2.02 35.93 -10.88
N ASN A 114 -2.91 36.32 -10.00
CA ASN A 114 -2.91 35.89 -8.60
C ASN A 114 -3.21 34.41 -8.46
N TYR A 115 -4.19 33.91 -9.24
CA TYR A 115 -4.50 32.49 -9.29
C TYR A 115 -3.32 31.66 -9.83
N ALA A 116 -2.69 32.10 -10.92
CA ALA A 116 -1.50 31.45 -11.48
C ALA A 116 -0.33 31.44 -10.48
N SER A 117 -0.10 32.54 -9.78
CA SER A 117 0.92 32.63 -8.73
C SER A 117 0.63 31.69 -7.57
N TRP A 118 -0.63 31.60 -7.13
CA TRP A 118 -1.06 30.70 -6.08
C TRP A 118 -0.90 29.23 -6.49
N VAL A 119 -1.30 28.86 -7.71
CA VAL A 119 -1.13 27.50 -8.25
C VAL A 119 0.35 27.14 -8.34
N THR A 120 1.20 28.08 -8.76
CA THR A 120 2.65 27.87 -8.85
C THR A 120 3.27 27.68 -7.46
N LEU A 121 2.93 28.54 -6.50
CA LEU A 121 3.38 28.43 -5.11
C LEU A 121 2.89 27.13 -4.47
N SER A 122 1.65 26.74 -4.73
CA SER A 122 1.09 25.47 -4.25
C SER A 122 1.82 24.26 -4.84
N LYS A 123 2.15 24.29 -6.13
CA LYS A 123 2.95 23.26 -6.78
C LYS A 123 4.37 23.20 -6.21
N ILE A 124 5.03 24.33 -6.04
CA ILE A 124 6.36 24.41 -5.43
C ILE A 124 6.30 23.88 -3.99
N LYS A 125 5.32 24.29 -3.20
CA LYS A 125 5.12 23.81 -1.82
C LYS A 125 4.90 22.29 -1.77
N ASN A 126 4.16 21.74 -2.73
CA ASN A 126 3.92 20.28 -2.82
C ASN A 126 5.14 19.52 -3.35
N THR A 127 5.93 20.11 -4.23
CA THR A 127 7.13 19.47 -4.84
C THR A 127 8.34 19.57 -3.90
N ILE A 128 8.50 20.68 -3.18
CA ILE A 128 9.59 20.93 -2.24
C ILE A 128 9.01 20.95 -0.82
N SER A 129 8.32 19.92 -0.39
CA SER A 129 7.82 19.84 0.98
C SER A 129 8.95 19.47 1.95
N THR A 130 9.92 20.37 2.07
CA THR A 130 10.99 20.33 3.08
C THR A 130 10.51 20.84 4.45
N ASP A 131 9.26 21.24 4.56
CA ASP A 131 8.69 21.85 5.77
C ASP A 131 8.58 20.83 6.92
N LEU A 132 8.28 19.60 6.62
CA LEU A 132 8.25 18.52 7.59
C LEU A 132 9.21 17.41 7.15
N SER A 133 10.30 17.25 7.88
CA SER A 133 11.18 16.08 7.74
C SER A 133 10.88 15.09 8.85
N PHE A 134 10.94 13.81 8.52
CA PHE A 134 10.72 12.77 9.50
C PHE A 134 11.81 11.71 9.47
N LYS A 135 12.02 11.07 10.61
CA LYS A 135 12.90 9.92 10.77
C LYS A 135 12.19 8.87 11.59
N GLU A 136 12.01 7.70 11.00
CA GLU A 136 11.45 6.54 11.68
C GLU A 136 12.58 5.76 12.37
N ASP A 137 12.48 5.59 13.68
CA ASP A 137 13.31 4.68 14.47
C ASP A 137 12.51 3.42 14.78
N ARG A 138 12.64 2.43 13.91
CA ARG A 138 11.89 1.16 14.03
C ARG A 138 12.32 0.35 15.24
N HIS A 139 13.57 0.48 15.68
CA HIS A 139 14.08 -0.27 16.83
C HIS A 139 13.43 0.20 18.13
N ASN A 140 13.39 1.52 18.33
CA ASN A 140 12.80 2.14 19.52
C ASN A 140 11.32 2.49 19.34
N LYS A 141 10.71 2.14 18.20
CA LYS A 141 9.30 2.43 17.85
C LYS A 141 8.93 3.91 18.02
N LYS A 142 9.81 4.79 17.54
CA LYS A 142 9.65 6.24 17.64
C LYS A 142 9.67 6.88 16.27
N LEU A 143 8.80 7.87 16.11
CA LEU A 143 8.77 8.72 14.93
C LEU A 143 9.19 10.13 15.35
N TYR A 144 10.31 10.60 14.82
CA TYR A 144 10.80 11.97 15.02
C TYR A 144 10.36 12.81 13.84
N ILE A 145 9.73 13.94 14.13
CA ILE A 145 9.25 14.88 13.11
C ILE A 145 9.84 16.25 13.40
N ASN A 146 10.50 16.80 12.40
CA ASN A 146 11.11 18.11 12.49
C ASN A 146 10.36 19.09 11.59
N SER A 147 9.96 20.23 12.17
CA SER A 147 9.33 21.32 11.45
C SER A 147 10.31 22.49 11.37
N TYR A 148 10.60 22.96 10.18
CA TYR A 148 11.56 24.05 9.97
C TYR A 148 10.94 25.45 10.13
N MET A 149 9.62 25.54 10.02
CA MET A 149 8.91 26.80 10.16
C MET A 149 8.08 26.83 11.44
N THR A 150 6.78 26.91 11.30
CA THR A 150 5.85 26.88 12.43
C THR A 150 5.42 25.46 12.74
N THR A 151 5.23 25.14 14.00
CA THR A 151 4.71 23.83 14.41
C THR A 151 3.23 23.74 14.04
N PRO A 152 2.82 22.74 13.23
CA PRO A 152 1.40 22.53 12.91
C PRO A 152 0.66 21.97 14.13
N LYS A 153 -0.65 22.15 14.21
CA LYS A 153 -1.46 21.50 15.25
C LYS A 153 -1.63 20.03 14.96
N ASN A 154 -1.93 19.69 13.71
CA ASN A 154 -2.15 18.34 13.24
C ASN A 154 -1.24 18.03 12.05
N ILE A 155 -0.95 16.76 11.90
CA ILE A 155 -0.22 16.19 10.76
C ILE A 155 -0.98 15.04 10.19
N THR A 156 -0.90 14.86 8.87
CA THR A 156 -1.41 13.67 8.18
C THR A 156 -0.24 12.82 7.75
N ILE A 157 -0.22 11.59 8.20
CA ILE A 157 0.80 10.59 7.85
C ILE A 157 0.23 9.71 6.77
N GLU A 158 0.91 9.65 5.64
CA GLU A 158 0.68 8.71 4.56
C GLU A 158 1.58 7.50 4.77
N TYR A 159 0.99 6.33 4.85
CA TYR A 159 1.71 5.09 5.15
C TYR A 159 1.18 3.92 4.35
N ILE A 160 2.03 2.93 4.15
CA ILE A 160 1.67 1.64 3.57
C ILE A 160 1.22 0.72 4.70
N PRO A 161 -0.02 0.19 4.68
CA PRO A 161 -0.50 -0.73 5.70
C PRO A 161 0.18 -2.09 5.61
N LYS A 162 0.32 -2.76 6.74
CA LYS A 162 0.72 -4.17 6.81
C LYS A 162 -0.45 -5.06 6.44
N LEU A 163 -0.20 -6.02 5.57
CA LEU A 163 -1.17 -7.06 5.23
C LEU A 163 -1.04 -8.23 6.22
N LYS A 164 -1.86 -8.25 7.26
CA LYS A 164 -1.91 -9.35 8.23
C LYS A 164 -2.87 -10.45 7.82
N THR A 165 -4.01 -10.03 7.28
CA THR A 165 -5.11 -10.90 6.87
C THR A 165 -5.51 -10.60 5.44
N VAL A 166 -6.21 -11.54 4.82
CA VAL A 166 -6.76 -11.33 3.48
C VAL A 166 -7.83 -10.24 3.46
N GLU A 167 -8.51 -10.04 4.58
CA GLU A 167 -9.56 -9.04 4.74
C GLU A 167 -9.03 -7.59 4.71
N ASP A 168 -7.71 -7.41 4.89
CA ASP A 168 -7.06 -6.11 4.80
C ASP A 168 -6.95 -5.61 3.34
N ILE A 169 -7.14 -6.51 2.36
CA ILE A 169 -7.10 -6.18 0.93
C ILE A 169 -8.48 -5.74 0.49
N VAL A 170 -8.59 -4.49 0.05
CA VAL A 170 -9.85 -3.89 -0.40
C VAL A 170 -10.00 -3.97 -1.91
N SER A 171 -8.89 -3.92 -2.64
CA SER A 171 -8.87 -3.89 -4.11
C SER A 171 -9.10 -5.27 -4.71
N ASP A 172 -10.09 -5.41 -5.59
CA ASP A 172 -10.39 -6.65 -6.31
C ASP A 172 -9.21 -7.11 -7.19
N TYR A 173 -8.46 -6.16 -7.74
CA TYR A 173 -7.25 -6.45 -8.53
C TYR A 173 -6.20 -7.21 -7.70
N TRP A 174 -5.96 -6.77 -6.48
CA TRP A 174 -4.98 -7.41 -5.60
C TRP A 174 -5.47 -8.76 -5.06
N ILE A 175 -6.79 -8.91 -4.90
CA ILE A 175 -7.40 -10.19 -4.53
C ILE A 175 -7.18 -11.22 -5.65
N ASP A 176 -7.43 -10.84 -6.91
CA ASP A 176 -7.21 -11.69 -8.08
C ASP A 176 -5.74 -12.15 -8.19
N ILE A 177 -4.80 -11.22 -7.99
CA ILE A 177 -3.37 -11.57 -7.97
C ILE A 177 -3.04 -12.51 -6.82
N LEU A 178 -3.60 -12.31 -5.62
CA LEU A 178 -3.38 -13.18 -4.47
C LEU A 178 -3.88 -14.60 -4.76
N ILE A 179 -5.04 -14.73 -5.38
CA ILE A 179 -5.60 -16.05 -5.76
C ILE A 179 -4.68 -16.74 -6.77
N LYS A 180 -4.32 -16.07 -7.85
CA LYS A 180 -3.40 -16.62 -8.87
C LYS A 180 -2.05 -17.03 -8.27
N LEU A 181 -1.50 -16.20 -7.39
CA LEU A 181 -0.25 -16.52 -6.70
C LEU A 181 -0.39 -17.73 -5.78
N SER A 182 -1.53 -17.84 -5.09
CA SER A 182 -1.84 -18.97 -4.21
C SER A 182 -2.03 -20.25 -5.00
N VAL A 183 -2.70 -20.20 -6.16
CA VAL A 183 -2.87 -21.33 -7.07
C VAL A 183 -1.52 -21.80 -7.61
N ALA A 184 -0.68 -20.90 -8.10
CA ALA A 184 0.66 -21.26 -8.59
C ALA A 184 1.52 -21.91 -7.49
N LEU A 185 1.50 -21.38 -6.26
CA LEU A 185 2.21 -21.99 -5.14
C LEU A 185 1.62 -23.34 -4.74
N THR A 186 0.32 -23.52 -4.83
CA THR A 186 -0.36 -24.79 -4.53
C THR A 186 0.00 -25.84 -5.60
N LYS A 187 0.04 -25.49 -6.89
CA LYS A 187 0.54 -26.35 -7.97
C LYS A 187 1.97 -26.83 -7.70
N ILE A 188 2.85 -25.95 -7.22
CA ILE A 188 4.22 -26.32 -6.85
C ILE A 188 4.25 -27.34 -5.71
N VAL A 189 3.40 -27.18 -4.70
CA VAL A 189 3.31 -28.12 -3.57
C VAL A 189 2.76 -29.48 -4.04
N LEU A 190 1.64 -29.46 -4.78
CA LEU A 190 1.03 -30.66 -5.37
C LEU A 190 2.00 -31.41 -6.28
N GLY A 191 2.65 -30.71 -7.20
CA GLY A 191 3.62 -31.29 -8.10
C GLY A 191 4.77 -31.98 -7.37
N ARG A 192 5.27 -31.37 -6.27
CA ARG A 192 6.31 -31.97 -5.42
C ARG A 192 5.83 -33.22 -4.67
N ILE A 193 4.58 -33.22 -4.22
CA ILE A 193 3.99 -34.40 -3.56
C ILE A 193 3.88 -35.54 -4.57
N ARG A 194 3.27 -35.27 -5.73
CA ARG A 194 3.03 -36.28 -6.76
C ARG A 194 4.31 -36.87 -7.35
N THR A 195 5.34 -36.02 -7.58
CA THR A 195 6.65 -36.50 -8.08
C THR A 195 7.32 -37.48 -7.14
N ARG A 196 7.11 -37.40 -5.83
CA ARG A 196 7.68 -38.34 -4.85
C ARG A 196 7.01 -39.72 -4.88
N PHE A 197 5.79 -39.79 -5.37
CA PHE A 197 5.02 -41.04 -5.46
C PHE A 197 5.05 -41.66 -6.87
N SER A 198 5.96 -41.20 -7.75
CA SER A 198 6.11 -41.80 -9.07
C SER A 198 6.65 -43.22 -8.95
N GLN A 199 5.88 -44.19 -9.42
CA GLN A 199 6.29 -45.61 -9.53
C GLN A 199 6.71 -45.88 -10.96
N SER A 200 7.89 -46.45 -11.15
CA SER A 200 8.43 -46.78 -12.47
C SER A 200 7.60 -47.81 -13.27
N ASN A 201 6.70 -48.52 -12.62
CA ASN A 201 5.84 -49.54 -13.22
C ASN A 201 4.33 -49.21 -13.15
N ALA A 202 3.97 -47.94 -12.95
CA ALA A 202 2.57 -47.53 -12.92
C ALA A 202 1.96 -47.57 -14.34
N LEU A 203 0.74 -48.10 -14.44
CA LEU A 203 -0.03 -48.14 -15.69
C LEU A 203 -0.46 -46.74 -16.18
N TRP A 204 -0.36 -45.72 -15.34
CA TRP A 204 -0.66 -44.30 -15.62
C TRP A 204 0.56 -43.44 -15.43
N ALA A 205 0.71 -42.50 -16.34
CA ALA A 205 1.75 -41.46 -16.21
C ALA A 205 1.42 -40.52 -15.05
N ASN A 206 2.39 -40.31 -14.17
CA ASN A 206 2.27 -39.31 -13.13
C ASN A 206 2.46 -37.90 -13.74
N ASP A 207 1.50 -37.02 -13.53
CA ASP A 207 1.48 -35.63 -14.02
C ASP A 207 2.20 -34.66 -13.11
N GLY A 208 2.82 -35.14 -12.02
CA GLY A 208 3.45 -34.29 -10.99
C GLY A 208 4.54 -33.37 -11.52
N GLU A 209 5.36 -33.80 -12.49
CA GLU A 209 6.40 -32.97 -13.10
C GLU A 209 5.80 -31.82 -13.92
N LYS A 210 4.72 -32.09 -14.67
CA LYS A 210 4.04 -31.06 -15.47
C LYS A 210 3.41 -30.00 -14.58
N ILE A 211 2.68 -30.43 -13.55
CA ILE A 211 2.06 -29.49 -12.57
C ILE A 211 3.13 -28.65 -11.86
N LEU A 212 4.28 -29.24 -11.53
CA LEU A 212 5.39 -28.55 -10.91
C LEU A 212 5.99 -27.50 -11.86
N GLU A 213 6.14 -27.82 -13.12
CA GLU A 213 6.67 -26.91 -14.15
C GLU A 213 5.70 -25.77 -14.43
N GLU A 214 4.40 -26.06 -14.60
CA GLU A 214 3.35 -25.07 -14.74
C GLU A 214 3.34 -24.10 -13.55
N GLY A 215 3.29 -24.61 -12.32
CA GLY A 215 3.29 -23.78 -11.13
C GLY A 215 4.54 -22.89 -11.00
N ASN A 216 5.71 -23.40 -11.36
CA ASN A 216 6.95 -22.60 -11.34
C ASN A 216 6.94 -21.51 -12.42
N THR A 217 6.37 -21.80 -13.60
CA THR A 217 6.27 -20.83 -14.70
C THR A 217 5.30 -19.73 -14.34
N GLU A 218 4.08 -20.08 -13.93
CA GLU A 218 3.06 -19.13 -13.49
C GLU A 218 3.57 -18.25 -12.33
N TYR A 219 4.23 -18.85 -11.35
CA TYR A 219 4.81 -18.10 -10.24
C TYR A 219 5.86 -17.08 -10.68
N LYS A 220 6.74 -17.45 -11.63
CA LYS A 220 7.76 -16.53 -12.16
C LYS A 220 7.12 -15.39 -12.94
N GLU A 221 6.16 -15.69 -13.82
CA GLU A 221 5.44 -14.70 -14.62
C GLU A 221 4.69 -13.68 -13.74
N LEU A 222 3.96 -14.15 -12.73
CA LEU A 222 3.28 -13.30 -11.77
C LEU A 222 4.26 -12.40 -10.99
N ARG A 223 5.39 -12.95 -10.61
CA ARG A 223 6.43 -12.20 -9.89
C ARG A 223 7.08 -11.13 -10.76
N GLU A 224 7.31 -11.42 -12.04
CA GLU A 224 7.80 -10.45 -13.01
C GLU A 224 6.78 -9.34 -13.25
N LEU A 225 5.50 -9.70 -13.40
CA LEU A 225 4.41 -8.74 -13.54
C LEU A 225 4.33 -7.81 -12.33
N LEU A 226 4.39 -8.34 -11.11
CA LEU A 226 4.40 -7.55 -9.88
C LEU A 226 5.61 -6.61 -9.83
N ARG A 227 6.79 -7.08 -10.23
CA ARG A 227 8.00 -6.28 -10.26
C ARG A 227 7.93 -5.14 -11.29
N LEU A 228 7.33 -5.40 -12.45
CA LEU A 228 7.12 -4.36 -13.47
C LEU A 228 6.15 -3.30 -12.98
N ASN A 229 5.05 -3.69 -12.36
CA ASN A 229 4.06 -2.76 -11.83
C ASN A 229 4.64 -1.90 -10.70
N SER A 230 5.42 -2.48 -9.78
CA SER A 230 6.05 -1.71 -8.70
C SER A 230 7.09 -0.70 -9.21
N ASN A 231 7.75 -0.96 -10.33
CA ASN A 231 8.70 -0.03 -10.93
C ASN A 231 8.01 1.12 -11.70
N MET A 232 6.75 0.96 -12.11
CA MET A 232 6.01 2.02 -12.80
C MET A 232 5.56 3.15 -11.86
N VAL A 233 5.45 2.90 -10.57
CA VAL A 233 5.03 3.91 -9.58
C VAL A 233 6.11 4.98 -9.33
N TYR A 234 7.34 4.74 -9.71
CA TYR A 234 8.47 5.66 -9.51
C TYR A 234 8.85 6.52 -10.72
N LEU A 235 8.06 6.50 -11.78
CA LEU A 235 8.15 7.52 -12.83
C LEU A 235 7.43 8.78 -12.34
N ILE A 236 8.07 9.48 -11.42
CA ILE A 236 7.71 10.87 -11.10
C ILE A 236 8.41 11.72 -12.17
N ASP A 237 7.61 12.16 -13.15
CA ASP A 237 7.95 13.28 -14.01
C ASP A 237 7.95 14.61 -13.23
#